data_8d0e857d2e004cc785ed1a817b37e366
#
_entry.id   8d0e857d2e004cc785ed1a817b37e366
#
_cell.length_a   1.000
_cell.length_b   1.000
_cell.length_c   1.000
_cell.angle_alpha   90.00
_cell.angle_beta   90.00
_cell.angle_gamma   90.00
#
_symmetry.space_group_name_H-M   'P 1'
#
loop_
_entity.id
_entity.type
_entity.pdbx_description
1 polymer ?
#
loop_
_entity_poly.entity_id
_entity_poly.type
_entity_poly.pdbx_seq_one_letter_code
_entity_poly.pdbx_strand_id
1 'polypeptide(L)'
;MTSETVDPPQLNTIRIEVDGEIGTLTLDRPDAFNAMSPEMIGELTVAFAWLADRAPLRALIVTGAGRAFCAGGDVTWFRKGVEEEGIDLPSEVRRGAEVLHQAIVDLRRIPYPVIAAVNGPAAGAGFSLALACDFRIASSTAFFAPAYGRIGASPDGGMTYFLPRVVGPSRALELLLEDPNLKAEEARALGLVSEVVGADELM
;
A
#
# COMPACT_ATOMS: atom_id res chain seq x y z
N MET A 1 6.01 -24.03 -25.45
CA MET A 1 7.11 -23.24 -24.88
C MET A 1 6.93 -23.33 -23.38
N THR A 2 7.80 -24.06 -22.70
CA THR A 2 7.81 -24.15 -21.23
C THR A 2 8.24 -22.78 -20.72
N SER A 3 7.34 -22.04 -20.05
CA SER A 3 7.73 -20.84 -19.35
C SER A 3 8.70 -21.25 -18.23
N GLU A 4 9.95 -20.85 -18.34
CA GLU A 4 10.83 -20.89 -17.18
C GLU A 4 10.17 -20.02 -16.09
N THR A 5 9.74 -20.67 -15.03
CA THR A 5 9.29 -19.97 -13.81
C THR A 5 10.51 -19.28 -13.24
N VAL A 6 10.60 -17.98 -13.44
CA VAL A 6 11.63 -17.16 -12.81
C VAL A 6 11.23 -16.98 -11.35
N ASP A 7 12.09 -17.41 -10.43
CA ASP A 7 11.84 -17.26 -9.00
C ASP A 7 11.63 -15.79 -8.61
N PRO A 8 10.75 -15.51 -7.62
CA PRO A 8 10.59 -14.17 -7.11
C PRO A 8 11.89 -13.55 -6.57
N PRO A 9 12.06 -12.22 -6.68
CA PRO A 9 13.25 -11.58 -6.11
C PRO A 9 13.31 -11.80 -4.60
N GLN A 10 14.52 -11.98 -4.07
CA GLN A 10 14.75 -12.04 -2.63
C GLN A 10 14.72 -10.62 -2.07
N LEU A 11 13.77 -10.34 -1.19
CA LEU A 11 13.52 -9.04 -0.58
C LEU A 11 13.51 -9.19 0.94
N ASN A 12 13.82 -8.13 1.67
CA ASN A 12 13.96 -8.16 3.14
C ASN A 12 12.68 -7.72 3.86
N THR A 13 11.93 -6.80 3.25
CA THR A 13 10.75 -6.16 3.85
C THR A 13 9.45 -6.53 3.15
N ILE A 14 9.55 -7.35 2.10
CA ILE A 14 8.43 -7.83 1.30
C ILE A 14 8.64 -9.31 0.99
N ARG A 15 7.56 -10.09 1.07
CA ARG A 15 7.55 -11.48 0.58
C ARG A 15 6.64 -11.59 -0.63
N ILE A 16 7.05 -12.38 -1.61
CA ILE A 16 6.22 -12.77 -2.75
C ILE A 16 6.11 -14.29 -2.74
N GLU A 17 4.90 -14.78 -2.66
CA GLU A 17 4.57 -16.19 -2.71
C GLU A 17 3.66 -16.44 -3.92
N VAL A 18 3.85 -17.56 -4.58
CA VAL A 18 3.06 -17.96 -5.75
C VAL A 18 2.47 -19.33 -5.50
N ASP A 19 1.15 -19.41 -5.49
CA ASP A 19 0.39 -20.66 -5.42
C ASP A 19 -0.43 -20.83 -6.72
N GLY A 20 0.01 -21.74 -7.56
CA GLY A 20 -0.56 -21.94 -8.89
C GLY A 20 -0.49 -20.66 -9.75
N GLU A 21 -1.62 -20.07 -10.04
CA GLU A 21 -1.74 -18.84 -10.86
C GLU A 21 -2.04 -17.58 -10.02
N ILE A 22 -1.98 -17.67 -8.69
CA ILE A 22 -2.23 -16.57 -7.77
C ILE A 22 -0.93 -16.17 -7.07
N GLY A 23 -0.58 -14.89 -7.16
CA GLY A 23 0.51 -14.32 -6.41
C GLY A 23 0.01 -13.65 -5.13
N THR A 24 0.79 -13.71 -4.07
CA THR A 24 0.59 -12.93 -2.84
C THR A 24 1.82 -12.12 -2.53
N LEU A 25 1.67 -10.80 -2.49
CA LEU A 25 2.69 -9.87 -2.01
C LEU A 25 2.34 -9.45 -0.58
N THR A 26 3.20 -9.78 0.36
CA THR A 26 3.04 -9.44 1.77
C THR A 26 4.06 -8.38 2.17
N LEU A 27 3.59 -7.23 2.65
CA LEU A 27 4.44 -6.24 3.33
C LEU A 27 4.87 -6.85 4.66
N ASP A 28 6.16 -6.99 4.92
CA ASP A 28 6.68 -7.83 6.01
C ASP A 28 7.61 -7.09 6.98
N ARG A 29 7.07 -6.03 7.58
CA ARG A 29 7.63 -5.31 8.73
C ARG A 29 6.60 -5.20 9.86
N PRO A 30 6.10 -6.34 10.40
CA PRO A 30 4.97 -6.34 11.35
C PRO A 30 5.24 -5.53 12.61
N ASP A 31 6.47 -5.50 13.13
CA ASP A 31 6.87 -4.72 14.30
C ASP A 31 6.79 -3.21 14.08
N ALA A 32 6.86 -2.75 12.84
CA ALA A 32 6.68 -1.37 12.43
C ALA A 32 5.31 -1.12 11.77
N PHE A 33 4.31 -1.98 11.96
CA PHE A 33 3.01 -1.90 11.29
C PHE A 33 3.10 -1.79 9.76
N ASN A 34 4.11 -2.42 9.17
CA ASN A 34 4.42 -2.37 7.76
C ASN A 34 4.62 -0.95 7.22
N ALA A 35 5.13 -0.04 8.06
CA ALA A 35 5.46 1.31 7.64
C ALA A 35 6.55 1.29 6.55
N MET A 36 6.38 2.12 5.55
CA MET A 36 7.23 2.22 4.38
C MET A 36 8.54 2.93 4.71
N SER A 37 9.60 2.15 4.93
CA SER A 37 10.98 2.64 4.96
C SER A 37 11.49 2.89 3.53
N PRO A 38 12.59 3.64 3.35
CA PRO A 38 13.21 3.77 2.03
C PRO A 38 13.55 2.43 1.38
N GLU A 39 13.96 1.43 2.17
CA GLU A 39 14.21 0.06 1.69
C GLU A 39 12.92 -0.57 1.14
N MET A 40 11.83 -0.57 1.91
CA MET A 40 10.55 -1.15 1.46
C MET A 40 10.02 -0.45 0.18
N ILE A 41 10.13 0.89 0.10
CA ILE A 41 9.71 1.62 -1.10
C ILE A 41 10.52 1.19 -2.32
N GLY A 42 11.85 1.03 -2.17
CA GLY A 42 12.72 0.52 -3.22
C GLY A 42 12.37 -0.91 -3.62
N GLU A 43 12.11 -1.78 -2.65
CA GLU A 43 11.69 -3.16 -2.87
C GLU A 43 10.32 -3.29 -3.56
N LEU A 44 9.36 -2.40 -3.26
CA LEU A 44 8.08 -2.33 -3.98
C LEU A 44 8.29 -2.09 -5.47
N THR A 45 9.23 -1.20 -5.84
CA THR A 45 9.55 -0.95 -7.26
C THR A 45 10.07 -2.21 -7.93
N VAL A 46 11.00 -2.93 -7.28
CA VAL A 46 11.55 -4.21 -7.78
C VAL A 46 10.45 -5.27 -7.90
N ALA A 47 9.62 -5.41 -6.85
CA ALA A 47 8.55 -6.41 -6.79
C ALA A 47 7.51 -6.19 -7.89
N PHE A 48 7.00 -4.96 -8.04
CA PHE A 48 5.96 -4.67 -9.04
C PHE A 48 6.49 -4.74 -10.47
N ALA A 49 7.73 -4.34 -10.73
CA ALA A 49 8.35 -4.51 -12.04
C ALA A 49 8.49 -5.99 -12.40
N TRP A 50 8.93 -6.83 -11.44
CA TRP A 50 9.02 -8.28 -11.66
C TRP A 50 7.64 -8.90 -11.92
N LEU A 51 6.63 -8.52 -11.13
CA LEU A 51 5.24 -9.00 -11.28
C LEU A 51 4.63 -8.58 -12.61
N ALA A 52 4.91 -7.35 -13.08
CA ALA A 52 4.38 -6.86 -14.35
C ALA A 52 4.99 -7.59 -15.57
N ASP A 53 6.28 -7.91 -15.51
CA ASP A 53 7.03 -8.35 -16.69
C ASP A 53 7.19 -9.88 -16.78
N ARG A 54 7.21 -10.59 -15.66
CA ARG A 54 7.72 -11.96 -15.61
C ARG A 54 6.82 -13.00 -14.96
N ALA A 55 5.83 -12.58 -14.19
CA ALA A 55 4.98 -13.53 -13.48
C ALA A 55 3.74 -13.91 -14.31
N PRO A 56 3.59 -15.17 -14.74
CA PRO A 56 2.42 -15.63 -15.48
C PRO A 56 1.23 -15.88 -14.54
N LEU A 57 0.81 -14.85 -13.80
CA LEU A 57 -0.26 -14.93 -12.82
C LEU A 57 -1.61 -14.52 -13.42
N ARG A 58 -2.69 -14.91 -12.77
CA ARG A 58 -4.06 -14.48 -13.08
C ARG A 58 -4.61 -13.45 -12.10
N ALA A 59 -4.03 -13.36 -10.92
CA ALA A 59 -4.33 -12.34 -9.93
C ALA A 59 -3.16 -12.15 -8.96
N LEU A 60 -3.09 -10.96 -8.36
CA LEU A 60 -2.19 -10.64 -7.27
C LEU A 60 -3.00 -10.20 -6.05
N ILE A 61 -2.67 -10.75 -4.89
CA ILE A 61 -3.14 -10.28 -3.61
C ILE A 61 -2.02 -9.45 -2.97
N VAL A 62 -2.35 -8.26 -2.46
CA VAL A 62 -1.43 -7.43 -1.67
C VAL A 62 -1.98 -7.34 -0.25
N THR A 63 -1.18 -7.71 0.73
CA THR A 63 -1.57 -7.70 2.15
C THR A 63 -0.42 -7.31 3.05
N GLY A 64 -0.65 -7.20 4.36
CA GLY A 64 0.38 -6.91 5.36
C GLY A 64 0.56 -8.04 6.36
N ALA A 65 1.79 -8.33 6.76
CA ALA A 65 2.07 -9.26 7.85
C ALA A 65 1.59 -8.68 9.19
N GLY A 66 1.11 -9.57 10.07
CA GLY A 66 0.67 -9.20 11.41
C GLY A 66 -0.64 -8.41 11.42
N ARG A 67 -0.73 -7.36 12.25
CA ARG A 67 -1.99 -6.68 12.59
C ARG A 67 -2.31 -5.43 11.78
N ALA A 68 -1.50 -5.08 10.79
CA ALA A 68 -1.70 -3.90 9.96
C ALA A 68 -1.51 -4.23 8.48
N PHE A 69 -2.24 -3.56 7.61
CA PHE A 69 -1.92 -3.55 6.20
C PHE A 69 -0.65 -2.72 5.97
N CYS A 70 -0.71 -1.41 6.23
CA CYS A 70 0.44 -0.51 6.15
C CYS A 70 0.11 0.84 6.83
N ALA A 71 0.94 1.26 7.77
CA ALA A 71 0.75 2.50 8.53
C ALA A 71 1.20 3.78 7.79
N GLY A 72 1.68 3.67 6.54
CA GLY A 72 2.19 4.80 5.77
C GLY A 72 3.70 4.96 5.84
N GLY A 73 4.23 6.15 5.66
CA GLY A 73 5.66 6.43 5.76
C GLY A 73 6.22 6.14 7.16
N ASP A 74 7.45 5.67 7.23
CA ASP A 74 8.12 5.35 8.51
C ASP A 74 8.58 6.63 9.22
N VAL A 75 7.67 7.24 9.98
CA VAL A 75 7.95 8.46 10.75
C VAL A 75 9.04 8.27 11.81
N THR A 76 9.25 7.04 12.28
CA THR A 76 10.35 6.73 13.23
C THR A 76 11.68 6.83 12.50
N TRP A 77 11.78 6.32 11.28
CA TRP A 77 12.96 6.49 10.44
C TRP A 77 13.22 7.98 10.13
N PHE A 78 12.17 8.74 9.77
CA PHE A 78 12.32 10.17 9.52
C PHE A 78 12.85 10.93 10.73
N ARG A 79 12.26 10.70 11.91
CA ARG A 79 12.70 11.35 13.16
C ARG A 79 14.15 11.03 13.46
N LYS A 80 14.52 9.75 13.42
CA LYS A 80 15.89 9.30 13.71
C LYS A 80 16.90 9.91 12.73
N GLY A 81 16.59 9.92 11.45
CA GLY A 81 17.42 10.52 10.43
C GLY A 81 17.69 12.02 10.69
N VAL A 82 16.67 12.78 11.10
CA VAL A 82 16.83 14.20 11.44
C VAL A 82 17.66 14.39 12.70
N GLU A 83 17.33 13.65 13.77
CA GLU A 83 17.94 13.84 15.11
C GLU A 83 19.38 13.33 15.18
N GLU A 84 19.69 12.19 14.56
CA GLU A 84 20.99 11.51 14.71
C GLU A 84 21.91 11.71 13.48
N GLU A 85 21.36 11.80 12.29
CA GLU A 85 22.11 11.82 11.02
C GLU A 85 22.09 13.19 10.35
N GLY A 86 21.23 14.12 10.82
CA GLY A 86 21.13 15.47 10.27
C GLY A 86 20.63 15.51 8.82
N ILE A 87 19.80 14.55 8.42
CA ILE A 87 19.27 14.50 7.05
C ILE A 87 18.39 15.71 6.75
N ASP A 88 18.40 16.16 5.51
CA ASP A 88 17.44 17.14 4.98
C ASP A 88 16.09 16.43 4.72
N LEU A 89 15.21 16.43 5.74
CA LEU A 89 13.94 15.73 5.70
C LEU A 89 13.08 16.09 4.46
N PRO A 90 12.93 17.37 4.06
CA PRO A 90 12.18 17.70 2.85
C PRO A 90 12.71 17.02 1.58
N SER A 91 14.02 16.95 1.41
CA SER A 91 14.64 16.28 0.27
C SER A 91 14.46 14.77 0.32
N GLU A 92 14.59 14.15 1.49
CA GLU A 92 14.40 12.70 1.65
C GLU A 92 12.94 12.28 1.45
N VAL A 93 11.98 13.05 1.99
CA VAL A 93 10.55 12.81 1.76
C VAL A 93 10.21 12.94 0.27
N ARG A 94 10.75 13.96 -0.41
CA ARG A 94 10.54 14.12 -1.86
C ARG A 94 11.09 12.92 -2.63
N ARG A 95 12.33 12.50 -2.35
CA ARG A 95 12.96 11.34 -2.98
C ARG A 95 12.15 10.06 -2.74
N GLY A 96 11.73 9.82 -1.51
CA GLY A 96 10.88 8.69 -1.15
C GLY A 96 9.54 8.69 -1.91
N ALA A 97 8.90 9.86 -2.02
CA ALA A 97 7.66 10.02 -2.78
C ALA A 97 7.86 9.75 -4.28
N GLU A 98 8.96 10.21 -4.88
CA GLU A 98 9.28 9.95 -6.30
C GLU A 98 9.44 8.44 -6.56
N VAL A 99 10.15 7.71 -5.70
CA VAL A 99 10.31 6.26 -5.81
C VAL A 99 8.98 5.54 -5.59
N LEU A 100 8.19 5.97 -4.59
CA LEU A 100 6.86 5.41 -4.35
C LEU A 100 5.93 5.62 -5.54
N HIS A 101 5.96 6.81 -6.16
CA HIS A 101 5.17 7.08 -7.38
C HIS A 101 5.55 6.13 -8.52
N GLN A 102 6.85 5.83 -8.69
CA GLN A 102 7.29 4.84 -9.67
C GLN A 102 6.74 3.45 -9.33
N ALA A 103 6.82 3.01 -8.07
CA ALA A 103 6.25 1.74 -7.63
C ALA A 103 4.73 1.66 -7.93
N ILE A 104 3.98 2.73 -7.67
CA ILE A 104 2.54 2.80 -8.01
C ILE A 104 2.30 2.72 -9.52
N VAL A 105 3.15 3.35 -10.33
CA VAL A 105 3.06 3.24 -11.80
C VAL A 105 3.29 1.80 -12.24
N ASP A 106 4.29 1.11 -11.67
CA ASP A 106 4.60 -0.27 -12.02
C ASP A 106 3.49 -1.24 -11.53
N LEU A 107 2.92 -1.02 -10.33
CA LEU A 107 1.72 -1.70 -9.86
C LEU A 107 0.58 -1.59 -10.88
N ARG A 108 0.33 -0.38 -11.42
CA ARG A 108 -0.75 -0.14 -12.41
C ARG A 108 -0.47 -0.73 -13.79
N ARG A 109 0.75 -1.17 -14.07
CA ARG A 109 1.13 -1.89 -15.31
C ARG A 109 0.96 -3.39 -15.21
N ILE A 110 0.74 -3.95 -14.03
CA ILE A 110 0.47 -5.37 -13.84
C ILE A 110 -0.75 -5.77 -14.69
N PRO A 111 -0.62 -6.78 -15.59
CA PRO A 111 -1.64 -7.07 -16.61
C PRO A 111 -2.81 -7.93 -16.11
N TYR A 112 -2.90 -8.18 -14.82
CA TYR A 112 -3.96 -8.98 -14.19
C TYR A 112 -4.50 -8.25 -12.95
N PRO A 113 -5.71 -8.63 -12.45
CA PRO A 113 -6.31 -7.97 -11.29
C PRO A 113 -5.40 -7.98 -10.06
N VAL A 114 -5.31 -6.83 -9.39
CA VAL A 114 -4.60 -6.65 -8.13
C VAL A 114 -5.61 -6.33 -7.02
N ILE A 115 -5.61 -7.15 -5.98
CA ILE A 115 -6.57 -7.09 -4.87
C ILE A 115 -5.82 -6.71 -3.60
N ALA A 116 -6.18 -5.59 -2.97
CA ALA A 116 -5.74 -5.29 -1.62
C ALA A 116 -6.58 -6.05 -0.61
N ALA A 117 -5.98 -7.03 0.07
CA ALA A 117 -6.55 -7.71 1.24
C ALA A 117 -6.12 -6.93 2.49
N VAL A 118 -6.98 -6.00 2.92
CA VAL A 118 -6.66 -5.03 3.98
C VAL A 118 -6.93 -5.65 5.34
N ASN A 119 -5.92 -6.26 5.93
CA ASN A 119 -6.00 -7.04 7.17
C ASN A 119 -6.06 -6.19 8.45
N GLY A 120 -5.83 -4.89 8.37
CA GLY A 120 -5.83 -3.98 9.50
C GLY A 120 -5.66 -2.52 9.06
N PRO A 121 -5.07 -1.64 9.89
CA PRO A 121 -4.84 -0.25 9.55
C PRO A 121 -4.16 -0.03 8.20
N ALA A 122 -4.75 0.82 7.36
CA ALA A 122 -4.20 1.34 6.12
C ALA A 122 -4.18 2.88 6.18
N ALA A 123 -3.00 3.49 6.37
CA ALA A 123 -2.89 4.92 6.58
C ALA A 123 -1.84 5.56 5.65
N GLY A 124 -2.02 6.83 5.31
CA GLY A 124 -1.09 7.60 4.47
C GLY A 124 -0.75 6.87 3.18
N ALA A 125 0.54 6.67 2.92
CA ALA A 125 1.04 5.94 1.76
C ALA A 125 0.52 4.48 1.68
N GLY A 126 0.20 3.84 2.81
CA GLY A 126 -0.43 2.53 2.85
C GLY A 126 -1.88 2.57 2.33
N PHE A 127 -2.63 3.60 2.67
CA PHE A 127 -3.96 3.81 2.08
C PHE A 127 -3.86 4.14 0.59
N SER A 128 -2.86 4.94 0.18
CA SER A 128 -2.58 5.21 -1.24
C SER A 128 -2.30 3.92 -2.01
N LEU A 129 -1.49 3.02 -1.45
CA LEU A 129 -1.19 1.71 -2.05
C LEU A 129 -2.47 0.87 -2.20
N ALA A 130 -3.32 0.80 -1.17
CA ALA A 130 -4.59 0.09 -1.24
C ALA A 130 -5.51 0.68 -2.33
N LEU A 131 -5.58 2.01 -2.44
CA LEU A 131 -6.36 2.71 -3.48
C LEU A 131 -5.84 2.44 -4.89
N ALA A 132 -4.54 2.21 -5.05
CA ALA A 132 -3.92 1.92 -6.34
C ALA A 132 -4.21 0.48 -6.83
N CYS A 133 -4.63 -0.44 -5.97
CA CYS A 133 -5.11 -1.76 -6.34
C CYS A 133 -6.49 -1.67 -7.04
N ASP A 134 -6.83 -2.68 -7.84
CA ASP A 134 -8.11 -2.71 -8.57
C ASP A 134 -9.29 -2.93 -7.62
N PHE A 135 -9.14 -3.84 -6.67
CA PHE A 135 -10.14 -4.17 -5.65
C PHE A 135 -9.57 -4.04 -4.25
N ARG A 136 -10.43 -3.79 -3.28
CA ARG A 136 -10.12 -3.75 -1.85
C ARG A 136 -11.16 -4.56 -1.10
N ILE A 137 -10.69 -5.60 -0.41
CA ILE A 137 -11.46 -6.38 0.56
C ILE A 137 -10.86 -6.09 1.92
N ALA A 138 -11.67 -5.78 2.91
CA ALA A 138 -11.17 -5.38 4.22
C ALA A 138 -11.61 -6.36 5.31
N SER A 139 -10.72 -6.62 6.24
CA SER A 139 -11.09 -7.21 7.53
C SER A 139 -12.05 -6.26 8.28
N SER A 140 -13.00 -6.79 9.02
CA SER A 140 -13.88 -6.03 9.90
C SER A 140 -13.14 -5.18 10.96
N THR A 141 -11.88 -5.51 11.22
CA THR A 141 -11.00 -4.76 12.14
C THR A 141 -10.17 -3.69 11.44
N ALA A 142 -10.22 -3.61 10.11
CA ALA A 142 -9.47 -2.62 9.35
C ALA A 142 -10.03 -1.20 9.52
N PHE A 143 -9.16 -0.22 9.33
CA PHE A 143 -9.57 1.16 9.13
C PHE A 143 -8.67 1.85 8.10
N PHE A 144 -9.16 2.92 7.51
CA PHE A 144 -8.49 3.72 6.50
C PHE A 144 -8.35 5.15 6.98
N ALA A 145 -7.15 5.72 6.85
CA ALA A 145 -6.89 7.10 7.26
C ALA A 145 -6.00 7.81 6.23
N PRO A 146 -6.37 9.00 5.75
CA PRO A 146 -5.47 9.81 4.93
C PRO A 146 -4.14 10.08 5.62
N ALA A 147 -4.16 10.52 6.87
CA ALA A 147 -3.05 10.69 7.81
C ALA A 147 -1.94 11.67 7.39
N TYR A 148 -2.07 12.37 6.27
CA TYR A 148 -1.09 13.35 5.81
C TYR A 148 -1.21 14.68 6.56
N GLY A 149 -2.44 15.13 6.84
CA GLY A 149 -2.70 16.36 7.59
C GLY A 149 -2.08 16.35 8.98
N ARG A 150 -2.02 15.18 9.62
CA ARG A 150 -1.45 14.99 10.97
C ARG A 150 0.04 15.30 11.06
N ILE A 151 0.76 15.17 9.96
CA ILE A 151 2.21 15.43 9.88
C ILE A 151 2.54 16.64 9.01
N GLY A 152 1.53 17.41 8.58
CA GLY A 152 1.72 18.58 7.73
C GLY A 152 2.23 18.26 6.31
N ALA A 153 2.00 17.04 5.83
CA ALA A 153 2.37 16.61 4.50
C ALA A 153 1.19 16.70 3.52
N SER A 154 1.47 16.83 2.24
CA SER A 154 0.48 16.64 1.18
C SER A 154 0.38 15.16 0.79
N PRO A 155 -0.80 14.70 0.34
CA PRO A 155 -0.99 13.31 -0.10
C PRO A 155 -0.07 12.92 -1.26
N ASP A 156 0.53 11.72 -1.14
CA ASP A 156 1.40 11.10 -2.13
C ASP A 156 0.86 9.73 -2.60
N GLY A 157 1.68 8.91 -3.25
CA GLY A 157 1.31 7.56 -3.70
C GLY A 157 0.07 7.52 -4.59
N GLY A 158 -0.29 8.64 -5.23
CA GLY A 158 -1.45 8.72 -6.11
C GLY A 158 -2.79 8.91 -5.38
N MET A 159 -2.83 9.18 -4.08
CA MET A 159 -4.09 9.37 -3.35
C MET A 159 -4.97 10.45 -3.99
N THR A 160 -4.39 11.59 -4.38
CA THR A 160 -5.13 12.68 -5.05
C THR A 160 -5.67 12.30 -6.42
N TYR A 161 -5.17 11.23 -7.02
CA TYR A 161 -5.67 10.68 -8.28
C TYR A 161 -6.75 9.60 -8.05
N PHE A 162 -6.49 8.63 -7.17
CA PHE A 162 -7.36 7.47 -6.99
C PHE A 162 -8.58 7.79 -6.10
N LEU A 163 -8.40 8.47 -4.97
CA LEU A 163 -9.47 8.71 -4.02
C LEU A 163 -10.68 9.43 -4.64
N PRO A 164 -10.51 10.54 -5.42
CA PRO A 164 -11.64 11.20 -6.06
C PRO A 164 -12.36 10.33 -7.11
N ARG A 165 -11.67 9.37 -7.69
CA ARG A 165 -12.27 8.42 -8.65
C ARG A 165 -13.12 7.35 -8.00
N VAL A 166 -12.87 7.08 -6.72
CA VAL A 166 -13.63 6.11 -5.94
C VAL A 166 -14.82 6.76 -5.24
N VAL A 167 -14.61 7.89 -4.54
CA VAL A 167 -15.66 8.50 -3.68
C VAL A 167 -16.24 9.80 -4.24
N GLY A 168 -15.78 10.25 -5.39
CA GLY A 168 -16.09 11.55 -5.95
C GLY A 168 -15.24 12.69 -5.36
N PRO A 169 -15.06 13.81 -6.13
CA PRO A 169 -14.11 14.87 -5.76
C PRO A 169 -14.46 15.59 -4.47
N SER A 170 -15.74 15.88 -4.20
CA SER A 170 -16.15 16.59 -2.98
C SER A 170 -15.87 15.77 -1.72
N ARG A 171 -16.27 14.50 -1.73
CA ARG A 171 -16.03 13.60 -0.60
C ARG A 171 -14.53 13.34 -0.40
N ALA A 172 -13.76 13.21 -1.48
CA ALA A 172 -12.32 13.06 -1.38
C ALA A 172 -11.67 14.28 -0.70
N LEU A 173 -12.08 15.49 -1.03
CA LEU A 173 -11.58 16.71 -0.40
C LEU A 173 -11.94 16.76 1.08
N GLU A 174 -13.19 16.46 1.44
CA GLU A 174 -13.62 16.35 2.84
C GLU A 174 -12.75 15.37 3.63
N LEU A 175 -12.55 14.14 3.12
CA LEU A 175 -11.74 13.13 3.77
C LEU A 175 -10.28 13.57 3.95
N LEU A 176 -9.71 14.26 2.97
CA LEU A 176 -8.33 14.75 3.05
C LEU A 176 -8.19 15.91 4.06
N LEU A 177 -9.19 16.75 4.22
CA LEU A 177 -9.18 17.90 5.15
C LEU A 177 -9.53 17.50 6.58
N GLU A 178 -10.53 16.62 6.75
CA GLU A 178 -11.00 16.16 8.06
C GLU A 178 -10.09 15.07 8.65
N ASP A 179 -9.39 14.34 7.80
CA ASP A 179 -8.45 13.29 8.15
C ASP A 179 -9.00 12.24 9.15
N PRO A 180 -10.20 11.66 8.88
CA PRO A 180 -10.84 10.72 9.78
C PRO A 180 -10.16 9.34 9.76
N ASN A 181 -10.41 8.54 10.79
CA ASN A 181 -10.19 7.10 10.77
C ASN A 181 -11.48 6.41 10.34
N LEU A 182 -11.60 6.06 9.06
CA LEU A 182 -12.76 5.36 8.50
C LEU A 182 -12.71 3.89 8.86
N LYS A 183 -13.63 3.39 9.65
CA LYS A 183 -13.77 1.94 9.91
C LYS A 183 -14.16 1.20 8.63
N ALA A 184 -13.95 -0.12 8.59
CA ALA A 184 -14.21 -0.95 7.42
C ALA A 184 -15.61 -0.77 6.85
N GLU A 185 -16.65 -0.75 7.68
CA GLU A 185 -18.04 -0.58 7.22
C GLU A 185 -18.32 0.85 6.71
N GLU A 186 -17.70 1.88 7.29
CA GLU A 186 -17.78 3.25 6.79
C GLU A 186 -17.10 3.36 5.42
N ALA A 187 -15.94 2.73 5.26
CA ALA A 187 -15.22 2.64 3.99
C ALA A 187 -16.04 1.90 2.94
N ARG A 188 -16.75 0.82 3.31
CA ARG A 188 -17.67 0.11 2.42
C ARG A 188 -18.85 0.99 2.00
N ALA A 189 -19.46 1.70 2.92
CA ALA A 189 -20.57 2.61 2.63
C ALA A 189 -20.17 3.73 1.65
N LEU A 190 -18.89 4.13 1.64
CA LEU A 190 -18.32 5.11 0.71
C LEU A 190 -17.85 4.48 -0.62
N GLY A 191 -17.93 3.17 -0.79
CA GLY A 191 -17.40 2.46 -1.95
C GLY A 191 -15.87 2.34 -1.99
N LEU A 192 -15.18 2.66 -0.89
CA LEU A 192 -13.73 2.51 -0.77
C LEU A 192 -13.31 1.03 -0.77
N VAL A 193 -14.12 0.15 -0.19
CA VAL A 193 -13.93 -1.29 -0.21
C VAL A 193 -15.15 -1.98 -0.82
N SER A 194 -14.89 -3.07 -1.52
CA SER A 194 -15.94 -3.86 -2.17
C SER A 194 -16.69 -4.75 -1.18
N GLU A 195 -15.95 -5.26 -0.18
CA GLU A 195 -16.48 -6.21 0.81
C GLU A 195 -15.75 -6.06 2.13
N VAL A 196 -16.49 -6.34 3.23
CA VAL A 196 -15.94 -6.46 4.58
C VAL A 196 -16.22 -7.86 5.08
N VAL A 197 -15.19 -8.56 5.53
CA VAL A 197 -15.23 -9.95 5.97
C VAL A 197 -14.67 -10.09 7.38
N GLY A 198 -14.92 -11.22 8.02
CA GLY A 198 -14.24 -11.57 9.28
C GLY A 198 -12.72 -11.60 9.13
N ALA A 199 -11.99 -11.37 10.21
CA ALA A 199 -10.52 -11.35 10.13
C ALA A 199 -9.95 -12.72 9.66
N ASP A 200 -10.62 -13.81 10.01
CA ASP A 200 -10.22 -15.19 9.67
C ASP A 200 -10.67 -15.61 8.24
N GLU A 201 -11.43 -14.74 7.54
CA GLU A 201 -12.00 -15.02 6.22
C GLU A 201 -11.32 -14.21 5.11
N LEU A 202 -10.37 -13.33 5.45
CA LEU A 202 -9.77 -12.39 4.51
C LEU A 202 -8.80 -13.05 3.51
N MET A 203 -8.14 -14.16 3.90
CA MET A 203 -7.13 -14.87 3.09
C MET A 203 -7.53 -16.30 2.83
#